data_40915ffd4a30135f7fb6255ed66347e9
#
_entry.id   40915ffd4a30135f7fb6255ed66347e9
#
_cell.length_a   1.000
_cell.length_b   1.000
_cell.length_c   1.000
_cell.angle_alpha   90.00
_cell.angle_beta   90.00
_cell.angle_gamma   90.00
#
_symmetry.space_group_name_H-M   'P 1'
#
loop_
_entity.id
_entity.type
_entity.pdbx_description
1 polymer ?
#
loop_
_entity_poly.entity_id
_entity_poly.type
_entity_poly.pdbx_seq_one_letter_code
_entity_poly.pdbx_strand_id
1 'polypeptide(L)'
;MDIGFRSERDSGFSTGGGVADVPQESLMLTGDENIVNIDFSVFWVIKDAGNFLFKIQDPEGTVKAAAETAMREVIARSDIQPILTEGRSVIETDTQDIIQKILDEYTSGIQITQVQTQKADPPDQVIDAFRDVQAARADMERSKNEAEAYANDVIPRARGEGAKILQAAEAYKKEVVAKAEGEASRFLSIYSEYAKAKKVTQERM
;
A
#
# COMPACT_ATOMS: atom_id res chain seq x y z
N MET A 1 -29.36 10.75 -6.36
CA MET A 1 -29.00 12.03 -7.03
C MET A 1 -27.61 11.85 -7.63
N ASP A 2 -27.47 12.12 -8.91
CA ASP A 2 -26.23 11.92 -9.65
C ASP A 2 -25.53 13.27 -9.86
N ILE A 3 -24.21 13.31 -9.70
CA ILE A 3 -23.36 14.50 -9.78
C ILE A 3 -22.17 14.17 -10.68
N GLY A 4 -21.88 15.05 -11.63
CA GLY A 4 -20.84 14.86 -12.64
C GLY A 4 -21.35 14.25 -13.94
N PHE A 5 -22.45 13.52 -13.89
CA PHE A 5 -23.05 12.89 -15.07
C PHE A 5 -24.56 12.97 -15.07
N ARG A 6 -25.15 12.79 -16.25
CA ARG A 6 -26.60 12.67 -16.43
C ARG A 6 -26.91 11.35 -17.10
N SER A 7 -27.71 10.51 -16.41
CA SER A 7 -28.25 9.29 -17.00
C SER A 7 -29.47 9.64 -17.84
N GLU A 8 -29.53 9.22 -19.10
CA GLU A 8 -30.64 9.50 -20.05
C GLU A 8 -32.01 8.93 -19.64
N ARG A 9 -32.13 8.30 -18.47
CA ARG A 9 -33.42 7.85 -17.93
C ARG A 9 -34.37 9.00 -17.58
N ASP A 10 -33.84 10.23 -17.44
CA ASP A 10 -34.61 11.41 -17.05
C ASP A 10 -35.12 12.26 -18.24
N SER A 11 -34.62 12.00 -19.45
CA SER A 11 -35.14 12.64 -20.68
C SER A 11 -35.90 11.61 -21.52
N GLY A 12 -37.21 11.64 -21.41
CA GLY A 12 -38.15 10.67 -21.97
C GLY A 12 -38.17 10.51 -23.50
N PHE A 13 -37.10 10.74 -24.22
CA PHE A 13 -37.04 10.54 -25.68
C PHE A 13 -35.61 10.53 -26.22
N SER A 14 -34.87 9.39 -26.16
CA SER A 14 -33.90 9.05 -27.20
C SER A 14 -33.35 7.64 -27.10
N THR A 15 -33.15 7.05 -28.25
CA THR A 15 -32.73 5.68 -28.56
C THR A 15 -31.20 5.59 -28.58
N GLY A 16 -30.57 5.62 -27.40
CA GLY A 16 -29.12 5.45 -27.34
C GLY A 16 -28.63 5.74 -25.92
N GLY A 17 -28.48 4.68 -25.09
CA GLY A 17 -28.07 4.84 -23.70
C GLY A 17 -26.65 5.39 -23.55
N GLY A 18 -26.50 6.70 -23.60
CA GLY A 18 -25.27 7.43 -23.34
C GLY A 18 -25.35 8.11 -21.98
N VAL A 19 -24.30 8.00 -21.17
CA VAL A 19 -24.07 8.84 -20.00
C VAL A 19 -23.45 10.13 -20.51
N ALA A 20 -24.10 11.28 -20.29
CA ALA A 20 -23.55 12.59 -20.66
C ALA A 20 -22.74 13.13 -19.46
N ASP A 21 -21.45 13.27 -19.66
CA ASP A 21 -20.53 13.91 -18.70
C ASP A 21 -20.82 15.40 -18.58
N VAL A 22 -20.79 15.94 -17.37
CA VAL A 22 -20.93 17.35 -17.06
C VAL A 22 -19.64 17.90 -16.46
N PRO A 23 -18.67 18.33 -17.28
CA PRO A 23 -17.31 18.66 -16.80
C PRO A 23 -17.25 19.74 -15.72
N GLN A 24 -18.26 20.60 -15.66
CA GLN A 24 -18.33 21.67 -14.64
C GLN A 24 -18.57 21.10 -13.23
N GLU A 25 -19.20 19.94 -13.14
CA GLU A 25 -19.53 19.27 -11.87
C GLU A 25 -18.50 18.19 -11.51
N SER A 26 -17.90 17.55 -12.52
CA SER A 26 -17.03 16.37 -12.36
C SER A 26 -15.54 16.70 -12.23
N LEU A 27 -15.06 17.82 -12.81
CA LEU A 27 -13.65 18.19 -12.74
C LEU A 27 -13.27 18.78 -11.38
N MET A 28 -12.29 18.15 -10.73
CA MET A 28 -11.79 18.55 -9.42
C MET A 28 -10.27 18.58 -9.39
N LEU A 29 -9.69 19.44 -8.53
CA LEU A 29 -8.25 19.54 -8.31
C LEU A 29 -7.89 18.78 -7.04
N THR A 30 -6.89 17.91 -7.12
CA THR A 30 -6.36 17.16 -5.97
C THR A 30 -5.32 17.95 -5.19
N GLY A 31 -4.97 17.50 -3.98
CA GLY A 31 -3.97 18.15 -3.12
C GLY A 31 -2.55 18.14 -3.69
N ASP A 32 -2.26 17.20 -4.58
CA ASP A 32 -0.99 17.08 -5.32
C ASP A 32 -1.04 17.73 -6.73
N GLU A 33 -1.94 18.73 -6.91
CA GLU A 33 -2.05 19.58 -8.10
C GLU A 33 -2.43 18.83 -9.41
N ASN A 34 -3.07 17.67 -9.31
CA ASN A 34 -3.59 16.94 -10.45
C ASN A 34 -5.07 17.25 -10.67
N ILE A 35 -5.52 17.16 -11.93
CA ILE A 35 -6.94 17.26 -12.28
C ILE A 35 -7.52 15.87 -12.41
N VAL A 36 -8.67 15.64 -11.78
CA VAL A 36 -9.40 14.37 -11.82
C VAL A 36 -10.86 14.60 -12.19
N ASN A 37 -11.41 13.72 -13.00
CA ASN A 37 -12.83 13.66 -13.34
C ASN A 37 -13.52 12.66 -12.41
N ILE A 38 -14.44 13.12 -11.56
CA ILE A 38 -15.13 12.29 -10.57
C ILE A 38 -16.62 12.39 -10.75
N ASP A 39 -17.24 11.24 -11.00
CA ASP A 39 -18.68 11.04 -11.06
C ASP A 39 -19.13 10.30 -9.81
N PHE A 40 -20.12 10.80 -9.12
CA PHE A 40 -20.62 10.17 -7.91
C PHE A 40 -22.13 10.34 -7.73
N SER A 41 -22.70 9.43 -6.96
CA SER A 41 -24.12 9.45 -6.62
C SER A 41 -24.31 9.60 -5.11
N VAL A 42 -25.23 10.46 -4.70
CA VAL A 42 -25.59 10.67 -3.31
C VAL A 42 -26.98 10.09 -3.05
N PHE A 43 -27.08 9.20 -2.07
CA PHE A 43 -28.31 8.61 -1.60
C PHE A 43 -28.72 9.29 -0.28
N TRP A 44 -29.93 9.78 -0.22
CA TRP A 44 -30.44 10.47 0.94
C TRP A 44 -31.91 10.17 1.21
N VAL A 45 -32.35 10.39 2.44
CA VAL A 45 -33.73 10.20 2.88
C VAL A 45 -34.21 11.41 3.69
N ILE A 46 -35.51 11.62 3.68
CA ILE A 46 -36.12 12.67 4.50
C ILE A 46 -36.29 12.14 5.92
N LYS A 47 -35.57 12.72 6.88
CA LYS A 47 -35.66 12.40 8.31
C LYS A 47 -36.74 13.21 8.99
N ASP A 48 -36.89 14.49 8.64
CA ASP A 48 -37.89 15.40 9.18
C ASP A 48 -38.58 16.16 8.04
N ALA A 49 -39.82 15.77 7.75
CA ALA A 49 -40.61 16.35 6.67
C ALA A 49 -40.96 17.82 6.93
N GLY A 50 -41.08 18.26 8.19
CA GLY A 50 -41.37 19.65 8.54
C GLY A 50 -40.20 20.58 8.17
N ASN A 51 -39.02 20.21 8.58
CA ASN A 51 -37.80 20.95 8.23
C ASN A 51 -37.52 20.93 6.72
N PHE A 52 -37.69 19.77 6.08
CA PHE A 52 -37.51 19.60 4.64
C PHE A 52 -38.41 20.54 3.81
N LEU A 53 -39.68 20.65 4.19
CA LEU A 53 -40.68 21.45 3.43
C LEU A 53 -40.64 22.93 3.73
N PHE A 54 -40.29 23.35 4.95
CA PHE A 54 -40.50 24.73 5.40
C PHE A 54 -39.19 25.49 5.69
N LYS A 55 -38.03 24.80 5.79
CA LYS A 55 -36.76 25.46 6.12
C LYS A 55 -35.92 25.80 4.88
N ILE A 56 -36.04 25.05 3.82
CA ILE A 56 -35.22 25.19 2.62
C ILE A 56 -36.12 25.39 1.41
N GLN A 57 -35.83 26.39 0.58
CA GLN A 57 -36.61 26.70 -0.61
C GLN A 57 -36.42 25.64 -1.71
N ASP A 58 -35.18 25.17 -1.91
CA ASP A 58 -34.81 24.16 -2.87
C ASP A 58 -33.93 23.08 -2.18
N PRO A 59 -34.54 22.03 -1.58
CA PRO A 59 -33.81 21.02 -0.88
C PRO A 59 -32.88 20.19 -1.78
N GLU A 60 -33.30 19.85 -3.00
CA GLU A 60 -32.54 19.06 -3.95
C GLU A 60 -31.31 19.84 -4.42
N GLY A 61 -31.48 21.10 -4.82
CA GLY A 61 -30.37 21.97 -5.19
C GLY A 61 -29.39 22.20 -4.03
N THR A 62 -29.89 22.29 -2.80
CA THR A 62 -29.05 22.42 -1.60
C THR A 62 -28.23 21.17 -1.35
N VAL A 63 -28.82 19.97 -1.44
CA VAL A 63 -28.09 18.70 -1.32
C VAL A 63 -27.02 18.60 -2.39
N LYS A 64 -27.34 18.98 -3.63
CA LYS A 64 -26.39 18.96 -4.75
C LYS A 64 -25.19 19.89 -4.47
N ALA A 65 -25.45 21.14 -4.12
CA ALA A 65 -24.40 22.12 -3.84
C ALA A 65 -23.54 21.71 -2.64
N ALA A 66 -24.16 21.16 -1.58
CA ALA A 66 -23.43 20.62 -0.42
C ALA A 66 -22.55 19.43 -0.81
N ALA A 67 -23.07 18.53 -1.63
CA ALA A 67 -22.33 17.34 -2.11
C ALA A 67 -21.14 17.70 -3.01
N GLU A 68 -21.34 18.64 -3.95
CA GLU A 68 -20.25 19.15 -4.80
C GLU A 68 -19.16 19.82 -3.96
N THR A 69 -19.55 20.61 -2.99
CA THR A 69 -18.62 21.34 -2.10
C THR A 69 -17.84 20.36 -1.22
N ALA A 70 -18.52 19.39 -0.61
CA ALA A 70 -17.92 18.40 0.26
C ALA A 70 -16.92 17.50 -0.51
N MET A 71 -17.35 16.98 -1.68
CA MET A 71 -16.47 16.15 -2.51
C MET A 71 -15.22 16.94 -2.93
N ARG A 72 -15.39 18.17 -3.40
CA ARG A 72 -14.28 19.04 -3.80
C ARG A 72 -13.33 19.34 -2.64
N GLU A 73 -13.85 19.51 -1.42
CA GLU A 73 -13.04 19.70 -0.22
C GLU A 73 -12.22 18.45 0.13
N VAL A 74 -12.82 17.26 0.07
CA VAL A 74 -12.12 15.98 0.36
C VAL A 74 -11.05 15.71 -0.70
N ILE A 75 -11.38 15.88 -1.98
CA ILE A 75 -10.44 15.67 -3.08
C ILE A 75 -9.27 16.65 -3.02
N ALA A 76 -9.52 17.93 -2.68
CA ALA A 76 -8.44 18.92 -2.54
C ALA A 76 -7.45 18.63 -1.40
N ARG A 77 -7.81 17.77 -0.46
CA ARG A 77 -6.93 17.32 0.62
C ARG A 77 -6.25 15.97 0.33
N SER A 78 -6.69 15.28 -0.72
CA SER A 78 -6.23 13.93 -1.07
C SER A 78 -5.29 13.97 -2.27
N ASP A 79 -4.30 13.07 -2.26
CA ASP A 79 -3.46 12.82 -3.43
C ASP A 79 -4.23 12.01 -4.49
N ILE A 80 -3.81 12.08 -5.76
CA ILE A 80 -4.49 11.40 -6.85
C ILE A 80 -4.45 9.87 -6.72
N GLN A 81 -3.38 9.30 -6.17
CA GLN A 81 -3.21 7.84 -6.05
C GLN A 81 -4.30 7.14 -5.22
N PRO A 82 -4.60 7.56 -3.97
CA PRO A 82 -5.71 7.02 -3.19
C PRO A 82 -7.06 7.14 -3.89
N ILE A 83 -7.29 8.25 -4.62
CA ILE A 83 -8.54 8.51 -5.33
C ILE A 83 -8.79 7.45 -6.43
N LEU A 84 -7.74 7.08 -7.15
CA LEU A 84 -7.80 6.12 -8.25
C LEU A 84 -7.81 4.65 -7.79
N THR A 85 -7.44 4.37 -6.54
CA THR A 85 -7.23 3.00 -6.04
C THR A 85 -8.10 2.66 -4.83
N GLU A 86 -7.50 2.21 -3.75
CA GLU A 86 -8.18 1.68 -2.56
C GLU A 86 -8.75 2.76 -1.62
N GLY A 87 -8.39 4.02 -1.81
CA GLY A 87 -8.83 5.14 -0.96
C GLY A 87 -10.29 5.59 -1.18
N ARG A 88 -11.00 5.03 -2.18
CA ARG A 88 -12.38 5.45 -2.52
C ARG A 88 -13.34 5.36 -1.34
N SER A 89 -13.29 4.29 -0.57
CA SER A 89 -14.19 4.10 0.58
C SER A 89 -13.98 5.14 1.69
N VAL A 90 -12.76 5.60 1.88
CA VAL A 90 -12.45 6.66 2.85
C VAL A 90 -13.00 7.99 2.34
N ILE A 91 -12.77 8.30 1.07
CA ILE A 91 -13.29 9.51 0.41
C ILE A 91 -14.81 9.57 0.46
N GLU A 92 -15.50 8.46 0.19
CA GLU A 92 -16.95 8.35 0.26
C GLU A 92 -17.48 8.63 1.69
N THR A 93 -16.81 8.05 2.70
CA THR A 93 -17.18 8.24 4.12
C THR A 93 -16.94 9.68 4.56
N ASP A 94 -15.76 10.24 4.27
CA ASP A 94 -15.42 11.61 4.64
C ASP A 94 -16.36 12.62 3.94
N THR A 95 -16.68 12.37 2.68
CA THR A 95 -17.62 13.19 1.93
C THR A 95 -19.02 13.13 2.53
N GLN A 96 -19.49 11.92 2.90
CA GLN A 96 -20.77 11.72 3.56
C GLN A 96 -20.86 12.52 4.86
N ASP A 97 -19.82 12.46 5.70
CA ASP A 97 -19.76 13.16 6.97
C ASP A 97 -19.80 14.69 6.80
N ILE A 98 -19.08 15.23 5.81
CA ILE A 98 -19.07 16.65 5.52
C ILE A 98 -20.43 17.10 4.98
N ILE A 99 -21.04 16.37 4.05
CA ILE A 99 -22.36 16.68 3.53
C ILE A 99 -23.38 16.70 4.68
N GLN A 100 -23.37 15.66 5.53
CA GLN A 100 -24.30 15.58 6.66
C GLN A 100 -24.11 16.76 7.62
N LYS A 101 -22.88 17.14 7.92
CA LYS A 101 -22.58 18.30 8.77
C LYS A 101 -23.13 19.61 8.19
N ILE A 102 -22.95 19.84 6.89
CA ILE A 102 -23.49 21.02 6.21
C ILE A 102 -25.02 21.03 6.26
N LEU A 103 -25.67 19.90 5.99
CA LEU A 103 -27.12 19.78 5.99
C LEU A 103 -27.72 19.91 7.40
N ASP A 104 -27.00 19.45 8.42
CA ASP A 104 -27.41 19.60 9.83
C ASP A 104 -27.31 21.08 10.29
N GLU A 105 -26.29 21.80 9.84
CA GLU A 105 -26.14 23.24 10.12
C GLU A 105 -27.31 24.04 9.54
N TYR A 106 -27.78 23.67 8.35
CA TYR A 106 -28.97 24.28 7.74
C TYR A 106 -30.30 23.76 8.32
N THR A 107 -30.26 22.79 9.25
CA THR A 107 -31.46 22.14 9.79
C THR A 107 -32.41 21.61 8.69
N SER A 108 -31.83 21.01 7.65
CA SER A 108 -32.51 20.60 6.42
C SER A 108 -33.55 19.49 6.60
N GLY A 109 -33.46 18.72 7.67
CA GLY A 109 -34.30 17.53 7.86
C GLY A 109 -33.94 16.35 6.93
N ILE A 110 -32.77 16.41 6.26
CA ILE A 110 -32.27 15.40 5.32
C ILE A 110 -31.19 14.58 6.01
N GLN A 111 -31.19 13.29 5.76
CA GLN A 111 -30.13 12.37 6.19
C GLN A 111 -29.50 11.73 4.98
N ILE A 112 -28.17 11.83 4.86
CA ILE A 112 -27.38 11.15 3.83
C ILE A 112 -27.22 9.70 4.25
N THR A 113 -27.61 8.80 3.37
CA THR A 113 -27.52 7.35 3.61
C THR A 113 -26.20 6.79 3.09
N GLN A 114 -25.78 7.23 1.91
CA GLN A 114 -24.58 6.75 1.25
C GLN A 114 -24.11 7.75 0.20
N VAL A 115 -22.79 7.84 0.03
CA VAL A 115 -22.13 8.45 -1.13
C VAL A 115 -21.43 7.32 -1.87
N GLN A 116 -21.58 7.26 -3.18
CA GLN A 116 -20.98 6.22 -4.02
C GLN A 116 -20.28 6.85 -5.21
N THR A 117 -18.99 6.62 -5.35
CA THR A 117 -18.20 7.04 -6.51
C THR A 117 -18.41 6.06 -7.66
N GLN A 118 -18.85 6.57 -8.82
CA GLN A 118 -19.10 5.78 -10.01
C GLN A 118 -17.82 5.69 -10.87
N LYS A 119 -17.18 6.84 -11.09
CA LYS A 119 -16.00 6.98 -11.92
C LYS A 119 -15.01 7.95 -11.27
N ALA A 120 -13.73 7.64 -11.33
CA ALA A 120 -12.66 8.53 -10.93
C ALA A 120 -11.47 8.28 -11.85
N ASP A 121 -11.28 9.14 -12.83
CA ASP A 121 -10.25 9.01 -13.86
C ASP A 121 -9.57 10.37 -14.13
N PRO A 122 -8.31 10.39 -14.56
CA PRO A 122 -7.71 11.60 -15.12
C PRO A 122 -8.47 12.03 -16.40
N PRO A 123 -8.45 13.33 -16.76
CA PRO A 123 -9.01 13.78 -18.02
C PRO A 123 -8.42 13.04 -19.21
N ASP A 124 -9.23 12.74 -20.23
CA ASP A 124 -8.85 11.95 -21.41
C ASP A 124 -7.57 12.45 -22.10
N GLN A 125 -7.34 13.76 -22.09
CA GLN A 125 -6.17 14.40 -22.71
C GLN A 125 -4.83 14.04 -22.07
N VAL A 126 -4.82 13.58 -20.82
CA VAL A 126 -3.60 13.30 -20.05
C VAL A 126 -3.48 11.83 -19.64
N ILE A 127 -4.43 10.97 -20.03
CA ILE A 127 -4.45 9.55 -19.64
C ILE A 127 -3.14 8.83 -20.04
N ASP A 128 -2.65 9.07 -21.25
CA ASP A 128 -1.44 8.38 -21.74
C ASP A 128 -0.20 8.83 -20.96
N ALA A 129 -0.05 10.14 -20.71
CA ALA A 129 1.05 10.67 -19.90
C ALA A 129 0.98 10.15 -18.45
N PHE A 130 -0.21 10.02 -17.89
CA PHE A 130 -0.42 9.47 -16.56
C PHE A 130 -0.04 7.98 -16.49
N ARG A 131 -0.39 7.19 -17.51
CA ARG A 131 0.02 5.79 -17.63
C ARG A 131 1.54 5.62 -17.70
N ASP A 132 2.22 6.49 -18.43
CA ASP A 132 3.69 6.50 -18.53
C ASP A 132 4.34 6.76 -17.16
N VAL A 133 3.81 7.71 -16.40
CA VAL A 133 4.27 7.97 -15.01
C VAL A 133 4.05 6.75 -14.11
N GLN A 134 2.89 6.09 -14.21
CA GLN A 134 2.61 4.88 -13.44
C GLN A 134 3.55 3.73 -13.83
N ALA A 135 3.80 3.53 -15.11
CA ALA A 135 4.76 2.54 -15.60
C ALA A 135 6.18 2.81 -15.07
N ALA A 136 6.63 4.06 -15.13
CA ALA A 136 7.95 4.45 -14.61
C ALA A 136 8.07 4.22 -13.08
N ARG A 137 7.02 4.50 -12.31
CA ARG A 137 7.00 4.20 -10.87
C ARG A 137 7.07 2.70 -10.58
N ALA A 138 6.30 1.90 -11.32
CA ALA A 138 6.33 0.44 -11.19
C ALA A 138 7.71 -0.14 -11.56
N ASP A 139 8.38 0.40 -12.57
CA ASP A 139 9.73 0.01 -12.96
C ASP A 139 10.77 0.39 -11.90
N MET A 140 10.63 1.56 -11.29
CA MET A 140 11.48 1.98 -10.17
C MET A 140 11.32 1.05 -8.96
N GLU A 141 10.08 0.72 -8.58
CA GLU A 141 9.81 -0.21 -7.47
C GLU A 141 10.33 -1.61 -7.77
N ARG A 142 10.17 -2.09 -9.02
CA ARG A 142 10.74 -3.37 -9.45
C ARG A 142 12.24 -3.39 -9.31
N SER A 143 12.93 -2.39 -9.83
CA SER A 143 14.40 -2.28 -9.75
C SER A 143 14.89 -2.22 -8.30
N LYS A 144 14.16 -1.52 -7.42
CA LYS A 144 14.46 -1.47 -5.99
C LYS A 144 14.30 -2.84 -5.34
N ASN A 145 13.19 -3.52 -5.60
CA ASN A 145 12.92 -4.85 -5.05
C ASN A 145 13.93 -5.90 -5.54
N GLU A 146 14.35 -5.84 -6.81
CA GLU A 146 15.40 -6.70 -7.37
C GLU A 146 16.75 -6.45 -6.69
N ALA A 147 17.11 -5.19 -6.48
CA ALA A 147 18.35 -4.83 -5.78
C ALA A 147 18.33 -5.26 -4.31
N GLU A 148 17.22 -5.11 -3.61
CA GLU A 148 17.04 -5.57 -2.23
C GLU A 148 17.10 -7.11 -2.15
N ALA A 149 16.44 -7.82 -3.07
CA ALA A 149 16.50 -9.28 -3.14
C ALA A 149 17.93 -9.77 -3.40
N TYR A 150 18.66 -9.13 -4.31
CA TYR A 150 20.05 -9.43 -4.58
C TYR A 150 20.95 -9.21 -3.34
N ALA A 151 20.80 -8.09 -2.66
CA ALA A 151 21.53 -7.80 -1.43
C ALA A 151 21.23 -8.82 -0.31
N ASN A 152 19.96 -9.19 -0.17
CA ASN A 152 19.51 -10.18 0.82
C ASN A 152 19.95 -11.63 0.50
N ASP A 153 20.31 -11.95 -0.74
CA ASP A 153 20.90 -13.24 -1.10
C ASP A 153 22.43 -13.22 -0.93
N VAL A 154 23.11 -12.25 -1.51
CA VAL A 154 24.58 -12.22 -1.60
C VAL A 154 25.24 -12.00 -0.24
N ILE A 155 24.74 -11.05 0.56
CA ILE A 155 25.38 -10.71 1.84
C ILE A 155 25.32 -11.86 2.86
N PRO A 156 24.16 -12.50 3.11
CA PRO A 156 24.12 -13.62 4.04
C PRO A 156 24.90 -14.85 3.55
N ARG A 157 24.89 -15.10 2.24
CA ARG A 157 25.66 -16.18 1.63
C ARG A 157 27.16 -15.99 1.86
N ALA A 158 27.68 -14.80 1.55
CA ALA A 158 29.10 -14.48 1.76
C ALA A 158 29.50 -14.57 3.25
N ARG A 159 28.64 -14.11 4.15
CA ARG A 159 28.85 -14.27 5.62
C ARG A 159 28.87 -15.74 6.02
N GLY A 160 27.96 -16.54 5.49
CA GLY A 160 27.90 -17.98 5.77
C GLY A 160 29.13 -18.72 5.26
N GLU A 161 29.61 -18.41 4.08
CA GLU A 161 30.86 -18.99 3.53
C GLU A 161 32.08 -18.58 4.35
N GLY A 162 32.18 -17.30 4.73
CA GLY A 162 33.24 -16.81 5.61
C GLY A 162 33.24 -17.52 6.97
N ALA A 163 32.07 -17.66 7.59
CA ALA A 163 31.93 -18.40 8.86
C ALA A 163 32.32 -19.88 8.71
N LYS A 164 31.93 -20.55 7.60
CA LYS A 164 32.30 -21.94 7.31
C LYS A 164 33.81 -22.12 7.19
N ILE A 165 34.50 -21.21 6.49
CA ILE A 165 35.97 -21.25 6.34
C ILE A 165 36.65 -21.07 7.70
N LEU A 166 36.19 -20.11 8.52
CA LEU A 166 36.74 -19.88 9.86
C LEU A 166 36.56 -21.13 10.76
N GLN A 167 35.36 -21.71 10.79
CA GLN A 167 35.07 -22.88 11.60
C GLN A 167 35.87 -24.11 11.13
N ALA A 168 36.05 -24.28 9.82
CA ALA A 168 36.86 -25.33 9.26
C ALA A 168 38.34 -25.19 9.65
N ALA A 169 38.88 -23.96 9.60
CA ALA A 169 40.24 -23.67 10.02
C ALA A 169 40.47 -23.90 11.52
N GLU A 170 39.52 -23.47 12.36
CA GLU A 170 39.58 -23.75 13.80
C GLU A 170 39.48 -25.23 14.16
N ALA A 171 38.60 -25.98 13.46
CA ALA A 171 38.48 -27.42 13.64
C ALA A 171 39.79 -28.15 13.24
N TYR A 172 40.37 -27.77 12.08
CA TYR A 172 41.66 -28.30 11.67
C TYR A 172 42.78 -27.99 12.65
N LYS A 173 42.88 -26.78 13.15
CA LYS A 173 43.81 -26.41 14.20
C LYS A 173 43.66 -27.29 15.44
N LYS A 174 42.44 -27.48 15.95
CA LYS A 174 42.16 -28.34 17.10
C LYS A 174 42.53 -29.78 16.86
N GLU A 175 42.23 -30.29 15.66
CA GLU A 175 42.58 -31.66 15.26
C GLU A 175 44.11 -31.90 15.27
N VAL A 176 44.88 -30.99 14.64
CA VAL A 176 46.34 -31.09 14.57
C VAL A 176 46.94 -31.00 15.97
N VAL A 177 46.48 -30.09 16.83
CA VAL A 177 46.96 -29.95 18.19
C VAL A 177 46.66 -31.21 19.01
N ALA A 178 45.39 -31.67 18.98
CA ALA A 178 44.99 -32.89 19.71
C ALA A 178 45.75 -34.15 19.25
N LYS A 179 46.02 -34.26 17.95
CA LYS A 179 46.83 -35.36 17.40
C LYS A 179 48.26 -35.32 17.92
N ALA A 180 48.91 -34.13 17.88
CA ALA A 180 50.25 -33.96 18.40
C ALA A 180 50.35 -34.20 19.93
N GLU A 181 49.38 -33.73 20.69
CA GLU A 181 49.29 -34.01 22.13
C GLU A 181 49.10 -35.51 22.43
N GLY A 182 48.22 -36.16 21.62
CA GLY A 182 48.02 -37.60 21.73
C GLY A 182 49.28 -38.44 21.42
N GLU A 183 50.03 -38.05 20.35
CA GLU A 183 51.30 -38.70 20.02
C GLU A 183 52.34 -38.45 21.10
N ALA A 184 52.45 -37.24 21.64
CA ALA A 184 53.38 -36.91 22.72
C ALA A 184 53.03 -37.70 24.00
N SER A 185 51.75 -37.74 24.37
CA SER A 185 51.29 -38.51 25.57
C SER A 185 51.58 -40.01 25.43
N ARG A 186 51.31 -40.57 24.22
CA ARG A 186 51.66 -41.98 23.93
C ARG A 186 53.15 -42.25 24.06
N PHE A 187 53.99 -41.37 23.50
CA PHE A 187 55.44 -41.48 23.63
C PHE A 187 55.88 -41.42 25.08
N LEU A 188 55.40 -40.47 25.87
CA LEU A 188 55.71 -40.34 27.30
C LEU A 188 55.29 -41.56 28.11
N SER A 189 54.14 -42.14 27.80
CA SER A 189 53.68 -43.39 28.47
C SER A 189 54.59 -44.55 28.17
N ILE A 190 54.98 -44.74 26.90
CA ILE A 190 55.93 -45.79 26.51
C ILE A 190 57.32 -45.54 27.17
N TYR A 191 57.77 -44.30 27.18
CA TYR A 191 59.07 -43.95 27.76
C TYR A 191 59.06 -44.17 29.28
N SER A 192 57.98 -43.87 30.00
CA SER A 192 57.87 -44.11 31.44
C SER A 192 57.96 -45.58 31.80
N GLU A 193 57.37 -46.47 31.02
CA GLU A 193 57.44 -47.92 31.19
C GLU A 193 58.85 -48.47 30.81
N TYR A 194 59.44 -47.94 29.73
CA TYR A 194 60.81 -48.30 29.37
C TYR A 194 61.82 -47.92 30.47
N ALA A 195 61.65 -46.69 31.10
CA ALA A 195 62.51 -46.24 32.14
C ALA A 195 62.49 -47.13 33.41
N LYS A 196 61.34 -47.75 33.73
CA LYS A 196 61.14 -48.63 34.85
C LYS A 196 61.78 -49.99 34.66
N ALA A 197 61.78 -50.54 33.46
CA ALA A 197 62.25 -51.91 33.16
C ALA A 197 62.98 -51.99 31.82
N LYS A 198 64.16 -51.39 31.70
CA LYS A 198 64.94 -51.25 30.46
C LYS A 198 65.24 -52.55 29.74
N LYS A 199 65.57 -53.61 30.46
CA LYS A 199 65.90 -54.92 29.86
C LYS A 199 64.69 -55.67 29.32
N VAL A 200 63.54 -55.62 29.96
CA VAL A 200 62.37 -56.40 29.57
C VAL A 200 61.62 -55.71 28.41
N THR A 201 61.73 -54.42 28.28
CA THR A 201 61.06 -53.63 27.24
C THR A 201 61.80 -53.70 25.91
N GLN A 202 63.15 -53.85 25.93
CA GLN A 202 63.95 -54.08 24.71
C GLN A 202 63.67 -55.42 23.98
N GLU A 203 63.30 -56.47 24.71
CA GLU A 203 62.94 -57.75 24.16
C GLU A 203 61.49 -57.83 23.56
N ARG A 204 60.61 -56.80 23.84
CA ARG A 204 59.22 -56.79 23.38
C ARG A 204 58.93 -55.76 22.29
N MET A 205 59.90 -54.93 21.85
CA MET A 205 59.81 -54.06 20.70
C MET A 205 60.37 -54.71 19.46
#